data_11dc33aaa3a4ab4d76fb9ddddd0ba6bb
#
_entry.id   11dc33aaa3a4ab4d76fb9ddddd0ba6bb
#
_cell.length_a   1.000
_cell.length_b   1.000
_cell.length_c   1.000
_cell.angle_alpha   90.00
_cell.angle_beta   90.00
_cell.angle_gamma   90.00
#
_symmetry.space_group_name_H-M   'P 1'
#
loop_
_entity.id
_entity.type
_entity.pdbx_description
1 polymer ?
#
loop_
_entity_poly.entity_id
_entity_poly.type
_entity_poly.pdbx_seq_one_letter_code
_entity_poly.pdbx_strand_id
1 'polypeptide(L)' 'TPMIVRRKTFTLTPMDEHEALEQLQMLGHEEFFVFYNAQTSKINVLYRRRDGTYGLIDPVVG' A
#
# COMPACT_ATOMS: atom_id res chain seq x y z
N THR A 1 12.01 11.15 22.89
CA THR A 1 11.98 9.71 22.84
C THR A 1 10.95 9.24 21.78
N PRO A 2 11.35 8.42 20.83
CA PRO A 2 10.41 7.91 19.83
C PRO A 2 9.32 7.06 20.49
N MET A 3 8.08 7.26 20.05
CA MET A 3 6.95 6.49 20.56
C MET A 3 5.89 6.35 19.49
N ILE A 4 5.07 5.31 19.60
CA ILE A 4 3.91 5.14 18.70
C ILE A 4 2.77 5.94 19.32
N VAL A 5 2.43 7.06 18.69
CA VAL A 5 1.38 7.96 19.19
C VAL A 5 0.04 7.73 18.50
N ARG A 6 0.00 6.89 17.46
CA ARG A 6 -1.23 6.64 16.72
C ARG A 6 -1.22 5.22 16.18
N ARG A 7 -2.37 4.59 16.23
CA ARG A 7 -2.55 3.22 15.72
C ARG A 7 -3.83 3.20 14.89
N LYS A 8 -3.75 2.64 13.68
CA LYS A 8 -4.91 2.53 12.79
C LYS A 8 -5.18 1.08 12.47
N THR A 9 -6.46 0.75 12.36
CA THR A 9 -6.91 -0.56 11.88
C THR A 9 -7.89 -0.31 10.74
N PHE A 10 -7.68 -0.96 9.61
CA PHE A 10 -8.60 -0.83 8.49
C PHE A 10 -8.73 -2.17 7.77
N THR A 11 -9.89 -2.35 7.13
CA THR A 11 -10.19 -3.55 6.37
C THR A 11 -9.63 -3.43 4.97
N LEU A 12 -8.88 -4.45 4.54
CA LEU A 12 -8.31 -4.47 3.20
C LEU A 12 -9.28 -5.17 2.25
N THR A 13 -9.56 -4.53 1.13
CA THR A 13 -10.38 -5.12 0.06
C THR A 13 -9.46 -5.80 -0.94
N PRO A 14 -9.73 -7.06 -1.32
CA PRO A 14 -8.93 -7.71 -2.38
C PRO A 14 -9.03 -6.94 -3.69
N MET A 15 -7.88 -6.70 -4.32
CA MET A 15 -7.82 -6.03 -5.60
C MET A 15 -6.51 -6.40 -6.30
N ASP A 16 -6.42 -6.15 -7.61
CA ASP A 16 -5.18 -6.36 -8.32
C ASP A 16 -4.28 -5.11 -8.23
N GLU A 17 -3.07 -5.22 -8.74
CA GLU A 17 -2.09 -4.14 -8.67
C GLU A 17 -2.53 -2.90 -9.43
N HIS A 18 -3.20 -3.10 -10.57
CA HIS A 18 -3.71 -1.99 -11.38
C HIS A 18 -4.76 -1.18 -10.63
N GLU A 19 -5.70 -1.88 -10.01
CA GLU A 19 -6.74 -1.24 -9.20
C GLU A 19 -6.14 -0.51 -8.01
N ALA A 20 -5.16 -1.13 -7.34
CA ALA A 20 -4.49 -0.52 -6.20
C ALA A 20 -3.75 0.75 -6.62
N LEU A 21 -3.10 0.73 -7.79
CA LEU A 21 -2.42 1.90 -8.31
C LEU A 21 -3.39 3.05 -8.58
N GLU A 22 -4.55 2.75 -9.17
CA GLU A 22 -5.59 3.75 -9.38
C GLU A 22 -6.05 4.36 -8.06
N GLN A 23 -6.22 3.53 -7.02
CA GLN A 23 -6.61 4.01 -5.70
C GLN A 23 -5.58 4.95 -5.12
N LEU A 24 -4.29 4.59 -5.20
CA LEU A 24 -3.23 5.45 -4.69
C LEU A 24 -3.19 6.79 -5.45
N GLN A 25 -3.38 6.75 -6.76
CA GLN A 25 -3.40 7.98 -7.56
C GLN A 25 -4.55 8.90 -7.17
N MET A 26 -5.70 8.33 -6.83
CA MET A 26 -6.86 9.12 -6.38
C MET A 26 -6.63 9.74 -5.01
N LEU A 27 -5.81 9.12 -4.17
CA LEU A 27 -5.45 9.64 -2.86
C LEU A 27 -4.23 10.54 -2.98
N GLY A 28 -4.41 11.71 -3.55
CA GLY A 28 -3.31 12.60 -3.93
C GLY A 28 -2.38 13.03 -2.80
N HIS A 29 -2.80 12.88 -1.54
CA HIS A 29 -2.03 13.26 -0.36
C HIS A 29 -1.35 12.08 0.34
N GLU A 30 -1.58 10.86 -0.14
CA GLU A 30 -1.01 9.66 0.49
C GLU A 30 0.26 9.23 -0.23
N GLU A 31 1.26 8.80 0.56
CA GLU A 31 2.51 8.26 0.03
C GLU A 31 2.45 6.75 -0.16
N PHE A 32 1.62 6.06 0.62
CA PHE A 32 1.52 4.61 0.66
C PHE A 32 0.08 4.16 0.52
N PHE A 33 -0.09 2.98 -0.05
CA PHE A 33 -1.39 2.32 -0.12
C PHE A 33 -1.22 0.83 0.16
N VAL A 34 -1.80 0.37 1.26
CA VAL A 34 -1.76 -1.05 1.67
C VAL A 34 -2.98 -1.75 1.10
N PHE A 35 -2.78 -2.88 0.45
CA PHE A 35 -3.90 -3.62 -0.14
C PHE A 35 -3.66 -5.13 -0.07
N TYR A 36 -4.75 -5.88 -0.17
CA TYR A 36 -4.70 -7.33 -0.31
C TYR A 36 -4.67 -7.66 -1.81
N ASN A 37 -3.53 -8.19 -2.28
CA ASN A 37 -3.35 -8.51 -3.69
C ASN A 37 -4.10 -9.81 -4.01
N ALA A 38 -5.19 -9.71 -4.79
CA ALA A 38 -6.03 -10.86 -5.11
C ALA A 38 -5.31 -11.91 -5.97
N GLN A 39 -4.28 -11.50 -6.71
CA GLN A 39 -3.54 -12.43 -7.57
C GLN A 39 -2.55 -13.30 -6.79
N THR A 40 -2.02 -12.78 -5.69
CA THR A 40 -1.01 -13.49 -4.89
C THR A 40 -1.53 -13.95 -3.54
N SER A 41 -2.71 -13.46 -3.12
CA SER A 41 -3.30 -13.69 -1.80
C SER A 41 -2.39 -13.21 -0.68
N LYS A 42 -1.70 -12.11 -0.90
CA LYS A 42 -0.79 -11.50 0.06
C LYS A 42 -1.06 -10.02 0.21
N ILE A 43 -0.65 -9.49 1.35
CA ILE A 43 -0.69 -8.05 1.59
C ILE A 43 0.51 -7.43 0.89
N ASN A 44 0.26 -6.38 0.11
CA ASN A 44 1.29 -5.62 -0.58
C ASN A 44 1.16 -4.15 -0.23
N VAL A 45 2.21 -3.38 -0.48
CA VAL A 45 2.23 -1.94 -0.25
C VAL A 45 2.73 -1.25 -1.52
N LEU A 46 1.92 -0.36 -2.07
CA LEU A 46 2.36 0.55 -3.13
C LEU A 46 2.87 1.83 -2.50
N TYR A 47 3.87 2.44 -3.10
CA TYR A 47 4.38 3.72 -2.63
C TYR A 47 4.79 4.60 -3.80
N ARG A 48 4.76 5.92 -3.58
CA ARG A 48 5.18 6.90 -4.57
C ARG A 48 6.70 7.07 -4.51
N ARG A 49 7.33 7.07 -5.66
CA ARG A 49 8.75 7.38 -5.77
C ARG A 49 8.92 8.85 -6.15
N ARG A 50 10.09 9.38 -5.87
CA ARG A 50 10.37 10.81 -6.12
C ARG A 50 10.38 11.18 -7.60
N ASP A 51 10.64 10.21 -8.47
CA ASP A 51 10.74 10.43 -9.92
C ASP A 51 9.38 10.35 -10.62
N GLY A 52 8.29 10.25 -9.87
CA GLY A 52 6.94 10.15 -10.43
C GLY A 52 6.51 8.74 -10.77
N THR A 53 7.35 7.76 -10.48
CA THR A 53 7.00 6.35 -10.62
C THR A 53 6.51 5.79 -9.29
N TYR A 54 6.19 4.50 -9.27
CA TYR A 54 5.66 3.80 -8.10
C TYR A 54 6.49 2.56 -7.81
N GLY A 55 6.53 2.17 -6.55
CA GLY A 55 7.17 0.94 -6.14
C GLY A 55 6.18 0.03 -5.45
N LEU A 56 6.47 -1.26 -5.46
CA LEU A 56 5.65 -2.27 -4.77
C LEU A 56 6.53 -2.99 -3.75
N ILE A 57 6.05 -3.02 -2.51
CA ILE A 57 6.65 -3.80 -1.45
C ILE A 57 5.85 -5.08 -1.30
N ASP A 58 6.53 -6.21 -1.41
CA ASP A 58 5.92 -7.54 -1.25
C ASP A 58 6.53 -8.17 0.00
N PRO A 59 5.93 -7.97 1.19
CA PRO A 59 6.50 -8.48 2.42
C PRO A 59 6.44 -10.00 2.47
N VAL A 60 7.51 -10.61 2.96
CA VAL A 60 7.54 -12.05 3.23
C VAL A 60 7.98 -12.25 4.67
N VAL A 61 7.48 -13.32 5.28
CA VAL A 61 7.89 -13.69 6.63
C VAL A 61 9.14 -14.54 6.54
N GLY A 62 10.19 -14.04 7.17
CA GLY A 62 11.48 -14.74 7.17
C GLY A 62 11.77 -15.52 8.42
#